data_afbc6931299f127cf2da2fbc0aa30807
#
_entry.id   afbc6931299f127cf2da2fbc0aa30807
#
_cell.length_a   1.000
_cell.length_b   1.000
_cell.length_c   1.000
_cell.angle_alpha   90.00
_cell.angle_beta   90.00
_cell.angle_gamma   90.00
#
_symmetry.space_group_name_H-M   'P 1'
#
loop_
_entity.id
_entity.type
_entity.pdbx_description
1 polymer ?
#
loop_
_entity_poly.entity_id
_entity_poly.type
_entity_poly.pdbx_seq_one_letter_code
_entity_poly.pdbx_strand_id
1 'polypeptide(L)'
;MTISGFFGDEDALLFEINLITSDGLELPVEAMFDTGFSYWLAINDQDIDALGWERLREQTMRTARGDVKFDIYVGQVLFDGQEFDIPVHVGKDLTEVLLGRQWLTNRRLVVDIQLGELTLG
;
A
#
# COMPACT_ATOMS: atom_id res chain seq x y z
N MET A 1 0.03 12.04 14.65
CA MET A 1 1.31 12.16 13.94
C MET A 1 1.06 12.15 12.44
N THR A 2 1.91 12.82 11.73
CA THR A 2 1.82 12.98 10.27
C THR A 2 3.09 12.45 9.64
N ILE A 3 2.96 11.66 8.58
CA ILE A 3 4.13 11.30 7.78
C ILE A 3 4.21 12.16 6.54
N SER A 4 5.42 12.49 6.14
CA SER A 4 5.69 13.24 4.91
C SER A 4 6.04 12.27 3.80
N GLY A 5 5.46 12.51 2.64
CA GLY A 5 5.80 11.81 1.42
C GLY A 5 6.67 12.67 0.52
N PHE A 6 6.85 12.21 -0.69
CA PHE A 6 7.58 12.92 -1.72
C PHE A 6 6.99 12.61 -3.08
N PHE A 7 7.18 13.52 -4.02
CA PHE A 7 6.66 13.35 -5.38
C PHE A 7 7.67 12.59 -6.22
N GLY A 8 7.21 11.53 -6.88
CA GLY A 8 7.99 10.79 -7.85
C GLY A 8 7.75 11.29 -9.28
N ASP A 9 8.04 10.45 -10.24
CA ASP A 9 7.82 10.75 -11.66
C ASP A 9 6.35 11.02 -11.92
N GLU A 10 6.08 12.03 -12.75
CA GLU A 10 4.71 12.45 -13.08
C GLU A 10 3.88 12.81 -11.83
N ASP A 11 4.55 13.36 -10.82
CA ASP A 11 3.94 13.75 -9.54
C ASP A 11 3.28 12.60 -8.79
N ALA A 12 3.80 11.39 -8.92
CA ALA A 12 3.35 10.25 -8.14
C ALA A 12 3.47 10.55 -6.63
N LEU A 13 2.48 10.14 -5.87
CA LEU A 13 2.39 10.41 -4.44
C LEU A 13 3.07 9.26 -3.68
N LEU A 14 4.33 9.43 -3.29
CA LEU A 14 5.14 8.37 -2.71
C LEU A 14 5.33 8.54 -1.21
N PHE A 15 5.21 7.43 -0.50
CA PHE A 15 5.48 7.34 0.94
C PHE A 15 6.37 6.14 1.21
N GLU A 16 7.30 6.27 2.13
CA GLU A 16 8.08 5.13 2.61
C GLU A 16 7.32 4.45 3.76
N ILE A 17 7.10 3.15 3.63
CA ILE A 17 6.52 2.31 4.67
C ILE A 17 7.40 1.09 4.87
N ASN A 18 7.22 0.38 5.97
CA ASN A 18 7.91 -0.89 6.20
C ASN A 18 6.91 -2.03 6.16
N LEU A 19 7.21 -3.05 5.38
CA LEU A 19 6.51 -4.33 5.44
C LEU A 19 7.19 -5.19 6.50
N ILE A 20 6.42 -5.84 7.35
CA ILE A 20 6.96 -6.68 8.41
C ILE A 20 6.77 -8.14 8.00
N THR A 21 7.86 -8.88 7.90
CA THR A 21 7.82 -10.30 7.57
C THR A 21 7.28 -11.11 8.74
N SER A 22 6.91 -12.36 8.47
CA SER A 22 6.39 -13.27 9.51
C SER A 22 7.40 -13.55 10.62
N ASP A 23 8.70 -13.42 10.34
CA ASP A 23 9.77 -13.58 11.32
C ASP A 23 10.27 -12.25 11.91
N GLY A 24 9.55 -11.17 11.65
CA GLY A 24 9.77 -9.89 12.32
C GLY A 24 10.76 -8.93 11.64
N LEU A 25 11.24 -9.26 10.45
CA LEU A 25 12.10 -8.34 9.70
C LEU A 25 11.29 -7.19 9.12
N GLU A 26 11.85 -5.99 9.12
CA GLU A 26 11.25 -4.82 8.51
C GLU A 26 11.89 -4.56 7.16
N LEU A 27 11.07 -4.49 6.13
CA LEU A 27 11.50 -4.23 4.75
C LEU A 27 10.96 -2.87 4.30
N PRO A 28 11.81 -1.85 4.15
CA PRO A 28 11.36 -0.56 3.66
C PRO A 28 10.98 -0.64 2.19
N VAL A 29 9.84 -0.07 1.85
CA VAL A 29 9.36 0.02 0.47
C VAL A 29 8.80 1.40 0.20
N GLU A 30 8.94 1.86 -1.04
CA GLU A 30 8.21 3.01 -1.54
C GLU A 30 6.82 2.56 -1.97
N ALA A 31 5.80 3.21 -1.45
CA ALA A 31 4.43 2.93 -1.82
C ALA A 31 3.80 4.17 -2.44
N MET A 32 3.04 3.96 -3.51
CA MET A 32 2.31 5.03 -4.18
C MET A 32 0.90 5.11 -3.63
N PHE A 33 0.49 6.29 -3.19
CA PHE A 33 -0.88 6.50 -2.77
C PHE A 33 -1.78 6.62 -4.00
N ASP A 34 -2.75 5.70 -4.11
CA ASP A 34 -3.69 5.65 -5.23
C ASP A 34 -5.11 5.78 -4.70
N THR A 35 -5.72 6.95 -4.90
CA THR A 35 -7.09 7.20 -4.44
C THR A 35 -8.14 6.39 -5.21
N GLY A 36 -7.77 5.82 -6.35
CA GLY A 36 -8.62 4.89 -7.10
C GLY A 36 -8.65 3.48 -6.53
N PHE A 37 -7.70 3.15 -5.65
CA PHE A 37 -7.67 1.87 -4.97
C PHE A 37 -8.42 1.96 -3.64
N SER A 38 -9.46 1.11 -3.47
CA SER A 38 -10.42 1.25 -2.37
C SER A 38 -9.97 0.61 -1.05
N TYR A 39 -8.90 -0.18 -1.08
CA TYR A 39 -8.50 -1.01 0.07
C TYR A 39 -7.26 -0.44 0.78
N TRP A 40 -6.53 -1.29 1.50
CA TRP A 40 -5.40 -0.85 2.32
C TRP A 40 -4.09 -0.83 1.56
N LEU A 41 -3.70 -1.98 1.01
CA LEU A 41 -2.38 -2.18 0.42
C LEU A 41 -2.48 -3.19 -0.72
N ALA A 42 -1.76 -2.92 -1.79
CA ALA A 42 -1.61 -3.88 -2.89
C ALA A 42 -0.12 -4.06 -3.20
N ILE A 43 0.29 -5.31 -3.38
CA ILE A 43 1.67 -5.65 -3.72
C ILE A 43 1.70 -6.68 -4.87
N ASN A 44 2.86 -6.77 -5.52
CA ASN A 44 3.07 -7.74 -6.59
C ASN A 44 3.22 -9.15 -6.01
N ASP A 45 2.69 -10.15 -6.71
CA ASP A 45 2.75 -11.54 -6.30
C ASP A 45 4.19 -12.09 -6.21
N GLN A 46 5.14 -11.50 -6.93
CA GLN A 46 6.54 -11.90 -6.86
C GLN A 46 7.16 -11.62 -5.49
N ASP A 47 6.61 -10.69 -4.73
CA ASP A 47 7.17 -10.28 -3.45
C ASP A 47 6.60 -11.03 -2.26
N ILE A 48 5.52 -11.81 -2.47
CA ILE A 48 4.76 -12.39 -1.35
C ILE A 48 5.50 -13.50 -0.62
N ASP A 49 6.28 -14.31 -1.32
CA ASP A 49 6.96 -15.46 -0.71
C ASP A 49 7.98 -15.03 0.34
N ALA A 50 8.67 -13.91 0.10
CA ALA A 50 9.65 -13.38 1.04
C ALA A 50 9.02 -12.86 2.34
N LEU A 51 7.74 -12.52 2.33
CA LEU A 51 7.05 -11.95 3.47
C LEU A 51 6.56 -13.00 4.45
N GLY A 52 6.25 -14.21 3.97
CA GLY A 52 5.78 -15.30 4.83
C GLY A 52 4.36 -15.07 5.38
N TRP A 53 3.58 -14.21 4.78
CA TRP A 53 2.22 -13.91 5.22
C TRP A 53 1.26 -15.05 4.89
N GLU A 54 0.16 -15.12 5.64
CA GLU A 54 -0.87 -16.12 5.44
C GLU A 54 -1.89 -15.68 4.42
N ARG A 55 -2.20 -16.56 3.46
CA ARG A 55 -3.25 -16.34 2.48
C ARG A 55 -4.62 -16.57 3.11
N LEU A 56 -5.55 -15.65 2.90
CA LEU A 56 -6.93 -15.75 3.39
C LEU A 56 -7.89 -16.30 2.33
N ARG A 57 -7.90 -15.67 1.15
CA ARG A 57 -8.88 -15.98 0.10
C ARG A 57 -8.50 -15.32 -1.21
N GLU A 58 -9.22 -15.69 -2.26
CA GLU A 58 -9.21 -14.98 -3.55
C GLU A 58 -10.35 -13.97 -3.58
N GLN A 59 -10.12 -12.85 -4.24
CA GLN A 59 -11.13 -11.82 -4.47
C GLN A 59 -11.04 -11.33 -5.91
N THR A 60 -12.20 -11.18 -6.56
CA THR A 60 -12.30 -10.58 -7.88
C THR A 60 -12.66 -9.11 -7.73
N MET A 61 -11.93 -8.25 -8.41
CA MET A 61 -12.19 -6.81 -8.44
C MET A 61 -12.50 -6.38 -9.86
N ARG A 62 -13.51 -5.52 -10.01
CA ARG A 62 -13.81 -4.89 -11.29
C ARG A 62 -12.87 -3.70 -11.49
N THR A 63 -12.19 -3.67 -12.62
CA THR A 63 -11.32 -2.58 -13.01
C THR A 63 -11.73 -2.05 -14.39
N ALA A 64 -11.10 -0.96 -14.81
CA ALA A 64 -11.31 -0.39 -16.14
C ALA A 64 -10.94 -1.37 -17.28
N ARG A 65 -10.10 -2.37 -16.97
CA ARG A 65 -9.66 -3.39 -17.94
C ARG A 65 -10.42 -4.71 -17.79
N GLY A 66 -11.54 -4.72 -17.05
CA GLY A 66 -12.30 -5.91 -16.74
C GLY A 66 -12.06 -6.43 -15.33
N ASP A 67 -12.47 -7.65 -15.08
CA ASP A 67 -12.33 -8.27 -13.76
C ASP A 67 -10.89 -8.78 -13.57
N VAL A 68 -10.31 -8.46 -12.43
CA VAL A 68 -8.95 -8.89 -12.04
C VAL A 68 -9.05 -9.66 -10.72
N LYS A 69 -8.35 -10.78 -10.66
CA LYS A 69 -8.29 -11.61 -9.46
C LYS A 69 -7.09 -11.22 -8.60
N PHE A 70 -7.35 -11.08 -7.30
CA PHE A 70 -6.34 -10.86 -6.29
C PHE A 70 -6.41 -11.95 -5.24
N ASP A 71 -5.26 -12.32 -4.70
CA ASP A 71 -5.19 -13.09 -3.47
C ASP A 71 -5.10 -12.14 -2.29
N ILE A 72 -5.85 -12.41 -1.24
CA ILE A 72 -5.84 -11.60 -0.03
C ILE A 72 -5.01 -12.30 1.02
N TYR A 73 -4.03 -11.58 1.56
CA TYR A 73 -3.15 -12.06 2.64
C TYR A 73 -3.33 -11.20 3.88
N VAL A 74 -3.04 -11.79 5.04
CA VAL A 74 -2.91 -11.00 6.28
C VAL A 74 -1.52 -10.42 6.31
N GLY A 75 -1.42 -9.12 6.07
CA GLY A 75 -0.15 -8.42 6.07
C GLY A 75 0.11 -7.68 7.37
N GLN A 76 1.38 -7.43 7.64
CA GLN A 76 1.82 -6.58 8.74
C GLN A 76 2.65 -5.45 8.17
N VAL A 77 2.29 -4.23 8.53
CA VAL A 77 3.01 -3.03 8.09
C VAL A 77 3.31 -2.13 9.27
N LEU A 78 4.44 -1.47 9.19
CA LEU A 78 4.78 -0.38 10.10
C LEU A 78 4.57 0.93 9.34
N PHE A 79 3.68 1.74 9.86
CA PHE A 79 3.25 2.96 9.22
C PHE A 79 3.10 4.05 10.30
N ASP A 80 3.79 5.16 10.15
CA ASP A 80 3.76 6.26 11.11
C ASP A 80 4.08 5.80 12.53
N GLY A 81 5.09 4.92 12.68
CA GLY A 81 5.51 4.39 13.97
C GLY A 81 4.57 3.38 14.62
N GLN A 82 3.53 2.96 13.91
CA GLN A 82 2.54 1.99 14.40
C GLN A 82 2.50 0.74 13.53
N GLU A 83 2.30 -0.41 14.17
CA GLU A 83 2.11 -1.66 13.46
C GLU A 83 0.63 -1.89 13.18
N PHE A 84 0.34 -2.35 11.97
CA PHE A 84 -1.02 -2.68 11.54
C PHE A 84 -1.06 -4.08 10.94
N ASP A 85 -2.07 -4.85 11.33
CA ASP A 85 -2.45 -6.08 10.65
C ASP A 85 -3.58 -5.74 9.71
N ILE A 86 -3.35 -5.88 8.41
CA ILE A 86 -4.31 -5.47 7.39
C ILE A 86 -4.45 -6.53 6.31
N PRO A 87 -5.62 -6.60 5.68
CA PRO A 87 -5.75 -7.39 4.46
C PRO A 87 -4.96 -6.73 3.34
N VAL A 88 -4.14 -7.54 2.66
CA VAL A 88 -3.27 -7.08 1.58
C VAL A 88 -3.68 -7.76 0.29
N HIS A 89 -3.88 -6.97 -0.75
CA HIS A 89 -4.23 -7.45 -2.08
C HIS A 89 -2.95 -7.77 -2.85
N VAL A 90 -2.81 -9.03 -3.25
CA VAL A 90 -1.65 -9.52 -3.98
C VAL A 90 -2.06 -9.85 -5.39
N GLY A 91 -1.48 -9.19 -6.36
CA GLY A 91 -1.85 -9.34 -7.76
C GLY A 91 -0.65 -9.44 -8.68
N LYS A 92 -0.92 -9.83 -9.92
CA LYS A 92 0.08 -9.87 -10.98
C LYS A 92 0.21 -8.50 -11.63
N ASP A 93 1.38 -8.24 -12.20
CA ASP A 93 1.64 -7.06 -13.02
C ASP A 93 1.48 -5.72 -12.28
N LEU A 94 1.57 -5.73 -10.95
CA LEU A 94 1.65 -4.50 -10.18
C LEU A 94 3.09 -4.00 -10.22
N THR A 95 3.28 -2.82 -10.79
CA THR A 95 4.62 -2.21 -10.88
C THR A 95 5.03 -1.48 -9.62
N GLU A 96 4.05 -1.15 -8.77
CA GLU A 96 4.28 -0.40 -7.54
C GLU A 96 3.48 -0.99 -6.39
N VAL A 97 3.97 -0.81 -5.18
CA VAL A 97 3.19 -1.03 -3.97
C VAL A 97 2.18 0.12 -3.86
N LEU A 98 0.90 -0.20 -3.69
CA LEU A 98 -0.17 0.80 -3.64
C LEU A 98 -0.72 0.94 -2.22
N LEU A 99 -0.90 2.17 -1.79
CA LEU A 99 -1.68 2.53 -0.60
C LEU A 99 -3.05 2.99 -1.04
N GLY A 100 -4.10 2.41 -0.48
CA GLY A 100 -5.46 2.69 -0.86
C GLY A 100 -6.19 3.65 0.06
N ARG A 101 -7.43 4.00 -0.31
CA ARG A 101 -8.26 4.97 0.40
C ARG A 101 -8.65 4.56 1.82
N GLN A 102 -8.52 3.27 2.16
CA GLN A 102 -8.89 2.82 3.50
C GLN A 102 -8.08 3.53 4.58
N TRP A 103 -6.83 3.92 4.27
CA TRP A 103 -6.00 4.70 5.19
C TRP A 103 -6.60 6.07 5.50
N LEU A 104 -7.49 6.59 4.65
CA LEU A 104 -8.12 7.91 4.85
C LEU A 104 -9.33 7.85 5.79
N THR A 105 -9.69 6.69 6.31
CA THR A 105 -10.78 6.57 7.29
C THR A 105 -10.51 7.43 8.53
N ASN A 106 -9.26 7.47 8.99
CA ASN A 106 -8.84 8.23 10.17
C ASN A 106 -7.67 9.17 9.89
N ARG A 107 -7.30 9.36 8.62
CA ARG A 107 -6.14 10.17 8.26
C ARG A 107 -6.51 11.13 7.13
N ARG A 108 -5.76 12.21 7.03
CA ARG A 108 -5.95 13.21 5.98
C ARG A 108 -4.75 13.22 5.05
N LEU A 109 -5.03 13.07 3.75
CA LEU A 109 -4.03 13.22 2.70
C LEU A 109 -4.01 14.68 2.25
N VAL A 110 -2.84 15.31 2.34
CA VAL A 110 -2.64 16.67 1.84
C VAL A 110 -1.66 16.61 0.67
N VAL A 111 -2.11 17.11 -0.47
CA VAL A 111 -1.30 17.16 -1.68
C VAL A 111 -1.28 18.59 -2.19
N ASP A 112 -0.11 19.19 -2.17
CA ASP A 112 0.11 20.52 -2.75
C ASP A 112 1.38 20.47 -3.58
N ILE A 113 1.21 20.25 -4.88
CA ILE A 113 2.33 20.11 -5.81
C ILE A 113 3.11 21.42 -5.93
N GLN A 114 2.40 22.54 -5.91
CA GLN A 114 3.03 23.85 -6.05
C GLN A 114 4.00 24.15 -4.90
N LEU A 115 3.61 23.79 -3.67
CA LEU A 115 4.45 23.96 -2.49
C LEU A 115 5.37 22.79 -2.23
N GLY A 116 5.24 21.71 -2.99
CA GLY A 116 5.98 20.47 -2.74
C GLY A 116 5.55 19.75 -1.46
N GLU A 117 4.32 19.95 -1.02
CA GLU A 117 3.80 19.38 0.22
C GLU A 117 3.00 18.11 -0.06
N LEU A 118 3.40 17.01 0.57
CA LEU A 118 2.69 15.74 0.55
C LEU A 118 2.75 15.14 1.94
N THR A 119 1.60 15.03 2.60
CA THR A 119 1.52 14.51 3.96
C THR A 119 0.31 13.59 4.13
N LEU A 120 0.43 12.68 5.08
CA LEU A 120 -0.64 11.77 5.47
C LEU A 120 -0.67 11.69 7.00
N GLY A 121 -1.77 12.13 7.60
CA GLY A 121 -1.82 12.16 9.06
C GLY A 121 -3.15 12.48 9.70
#